data_2ee3ebf505fbb48507ec0cf2a8d2232e
#
_entry.id   2ee3ebf505fbb48507ec0cf2a8d2232e
#
_cell.length_a   1.000
_cell.length_b   1.000
_cell.length_c   1.000
_cell.angle_alpha   90.00
_cell.angle_beta   90.00
_cell.angle_gamma   90.00
#
_symmetry.space_group_name_H-M   'P 1'
#
loop_
_entity.id
_entity.type
_entity.pdbx_description
1 polymer ?
#
loop_
_entity_poly.entity_id
_entity_poly.type
_entity_poly.pdbx_seq_one_letter_code
_entity_poly.pdbx_strand_id
1 'polypeptide(L)'
;VETHFTNGFDPEPRARLIFNVPRPGTLARILRDAEADPHRPTWRAKVQNLPALDTAPLRPAQIEAINGVEKSLAAQQFDRSLIQMATGAGKTYTAVTQSYRVLKHGGFNRILFLVDRNNLADQTLAEFQNYRTPDDGRRFTELYNVAKLSKAGLLGSTKVSISTIQRVFKAIKVG
;
A
#
# COMPACT_ATOMS: atom_id res chain seq x y z
N VAL A 1 32.57 3.82 6.23
CA VAL A 1 31.10 3.76 6.26
C VAL A 1 30.59 4.01 4.85
N GLU A 2 29.89 3.06 4.26
CA GLU A 2 29.27 3.22 2.95
C GLU A 2 27.86 3.81 3.12
N THR A 3 27.54 4.84 2.35
CA THR A 3 26.23 5.48 2.39
C THR A 3 25.47 5.19 1.10
N HIS A 4 24.28 4.63 1.24
CA HIS A 4 23.41 4.32 0.13
C HIS A 4 22.19 5.27 0.10
N PHE A 5 21.85 5.73 -1.09
CA PHE A 5 20.66 6.53 -1.34
C PHE A 5 19.63 5.74 -2.13
N THR A 6 18.39 5.74 -1.67
CA THR A 6 17.26 5.14 -2.35
C THR A 6 16.13 6.15 -2.41
N ASN A 7 15.60 6.39 -3.60
CA ASN A 7 14.38 7.19 -3.76
C ASN A 7 13.15 6.30 -3.57
N GLY A 8 12.49 6.40 -2.42
CA GLY A 8 11.28 5.61 -2.11
C GLY A 8 10.05 5.98 -2.93
N PHE A 9 10.08 7.09 -3.67
CA PHE A 9 9.01 7.50 -4.59
C PHE A 9 9.19 6.95 -6.01
N ASP A 10 10.37 6.37 -6.32
CA ASP A 10 10.59 5.71 -7.61
C ASP A 10 9.75 4.42 -7.68
N PRO A 11 9.00 4.15 -8.76
CA PRO A 11 8.29 2.88 -8.97
C PRO A 11 9.17 1.64 -8.87
N GLU A 12 10.45 1.79 -9.21
CA GLU A 12 11.49 0.76 -9.11
C GLU A 12 12.69 1.27 -8.31
N PRO A 13 12.55 1.44 -6.99
CA PRO A 13 13.60 2.04 -6.18
C PRO A 13 14.86 1.18 -6.18
N ARG A 14 16.00 1.79 -6.49
CA ARG A 14 17.32 1.14 -6.46
C ARG A 14 18.22 1.89 -5.50
N ALA A 15 18.91 1.15 -4.63
CA ALA A 15 19.95 1.71 -3.79
C ALA A 15 21.19 2.07 -4.64
N ARG A 16 21.73 3.27 -4.44
CA ARG A 16 22.95 3.73 -5.10
C ARG A 16 23.96 4.15 -4.03
N LEU A 17 25.21 3.72 -4.19
CA LEU A 17 26.29 4.19 -3.34
C LEU A 17 26.52 5.69 -3.60
N ILE A 18 26.59 6.49 -2.53
CA ILE A 18 26.87 7.93 -2.61
C ILE A 18 28.02 8.30 -1.68
N PHE A 19 28.86 9.23 -2.11
CA PHE A 19 29.98 9.72 -1.30
C PHE A 19 29.54 10.75 -0.25
N ASN A 20 28.53 11.55 -0.58
CA ASN A 20 28.00 12.60 0.29
C ASN A 20 26.48 12.57 0.29
N VAL A 21 25.88 12.88 1.44
CA VAL A 21 24.41 13.05 1.54
C VAL A 21 24.00 14.26 0.69
N PRO A 22 23.03 14.10 -0.24
CA PRO A 22 22.56 15.20 -1.07
C PRO A 22 22.00 16.36 -0.23
N ARG A 23 22.26 17.59 -0.66
CA ARG A 23 21.67 18.77 -0.01
C ARG A 23 20.15 18.76 -0.15
N PRO A 24 19.40 19.36 0.81
CA PRO A 24 17.95 19.42 0.75
C PRO A 24 17.40 19.95 -0.58
N GLY A 25 18.00 20.98 -1.15
CA GLY A 25 17.62 21.54 -2.45
C GLY A 25 17.83 20.56 -3.62
N THR A 26 18.88 19.72 -3.56
CA THR A 26 19.12 18.67 -4.56
C THR A 26 18.07 17.57 -4.45
N LEU A 27 17.71 17.14 -3.22
CA LEU A 27 16.65 16.17 -2.98
C LEU A 27 15.30 16.70 -3.48
N ALA A 28 14.96 17.95 -3.17
CA ALA A 28 13.74 18.58 -3.64
C ALA A 28 13.67 18.67 -5.18
N ARG A 29 14.79 18.88 -5.87
CA ARG A 29 14.86 18.86 -7.33
C ARG A 29 14.65 17.45 -7.86
N ILE A 30 15.35 16.45 -7.32
CA ILE A 30 15.20 15.04 -7.73
C ILE A 30 13.74 14.59 -7.60
N LEU A 31 13.05 14.97 -6.51
CA LEU A 31 11.65 14.65 -6.31
C LEU A 31 10.76 15.31 -7.36
N ARG A 32 10.94 16.61 -7.61
CA ARG A 32 10.14 17.32 -8.63
C ARG A 32 10.36 16.75 -10.03
N ASP A 33 11.61 16.47 -10.39
CA ASP A 33 11.96 15.90 -11.70
C ASP A 33 11.35 14.50 -11.86
N ALA A 34 11.37 13.68 -10.80
CA ALA A 34 10.76 12.36 -10.80
C ALA A 34 9.22 12.41 -10.86
N GLU A 35 8.60 13.39 -10.20
CA GLU A 35 7.14 13.58 -10.26
C GLU A 35 6.66 14.10 -11.62
N ALA A 36 7.52 14.83 -12.31
CA ALA A 36 7.21 15.40 -13.64
C ALA A 36 7.49 14.44 -14.81
N ASP A 37 8.18 13.31 -14.59
CA ASP A 37 8.52 12.36 -15.66
C ASP A 37 7.29 11.53 -16.09
N PRO A 38 6.72 11.76 -17.30
CA PRO A 38 5.54 11.04 -17.76
C PRO A 38 5.85 9.57 -18.14
N HIS A 39 7.12 9.23 -18.40
CA HIS A 39 7.53 7.89 -18.81
C HIS A 39 7.79 6.98 -17.61
N ARG A 40 8.07 7.56 -16.44
CA ARG A 40 8.35 6.83 -15.19
C ARG A 40 7.63 7.49 -14.02
N PRO A 41 6.29 7.50 -14.03
CA PRO A 41 5.52 8.19 -13.01
C PRO A 41 5.81 7.62 -11.61
N THR A 42 6.01 8.50 -10.65
CA THR A 42 6.14 8.12 -9.24
C THR A 42 4.85 7.47 -8.74
N TRP A 43 4.90 6.75 -7.61
CA TRP A 43 3.69 6.19 -7.01
C TRP A 43 2.64 7.29 -6.70
N ARG A 44 3.08 8.47 -6.30
CA ARG A 44 2.20 9.62 -6.04
C ARG A 44 1.49 10.10 -7.32
N ALA A 45 2.22 10.24 -8.41
CA ALA A 45 1.65 10.57 -9.71
C ALA A 45 0.64 9.50 -10.17
N LYS A 46 0.92 8.23 -9.91
CA LYS A 46 -0.03 7.13 -10.18
C LYS A 46 -1.28 7.22 -9.31
N VAL A 47 -1.14 7.54 -8.02
CA VAL A 47 -2.28 7.71 -7.11
C VAL A 47 -3.13 8.92 -7.51
N GLN A 48 -2.52 10.01 -7.98
CA GLN A 48 -3.25 11.18 -8.51
C GLN A 48 -4.10 10.84 -9.75
N ASN A 49 -3.68 9.85 -10.52
CA ASN A 49 -4.32 9.41 -11.76
C ASN A 49 -5.02 8.05 -11.63
N LEU A 50 -5.44 7.66 -10.41
CA LEU A 50 -6.23 6.46 -10.23
C LEU A 50 -7.53 6.53 -11.03
N PRO A 51 -7.99 5.43 -11.65
CA PRO A 51 -9.28 5.39 -12.30
C PRO A 51 -10.41 5.68 -11.31
N ALA A 52 -11.53 6.17 -11.80
CA ALA A 52 -12.72 6.41 -11.00
C ALA A 52 -13.05 5.18 -10.12
N LEU A 53 -13.50 5.44 -8.90
CA LEU A 53 -13.92 4.37 -7.99
C LEU A 53 -15.24 3.78 -8.50
N ASP A 54 -15.27 2.46 -8.70
CA ASP A 54 -16.56 1.77 -8.87
C ASP A 54 -17.29 1.79 -7.53
N THR A 55 -18.40 2.48 -7.50
CA THR A 55 -19.20 2.70 -6.29
C THR A 55 -20.34 1.69 -6.13
N ALA A 56 -20.65 0.89 -7.18
CA ALA A 56 -21.79 -0.01 -7.16
C ALA A 56 -21.79 -1.02 -5.98
N PRO A 57 -20.66 -1.66 -5.62
CA PRO A 57 -20.64 -2.60 -4.50
C PRO A 57 -20.41 -1.92 -3.13
N LEU A 58 -20.28 -0.58 -3.09
CA LEU A 58 -19.83 0.14 -1.90
C LEU A 58 -20.96 0.89 -1.21
N ARG A 59 -20.89 0.96 0.11
CA ARG A 59 -21.73 1.82 0.93
C ARG A 59 -21.18 3.26 0.96
N PRO A 60 -22.00 4.28 1.20
CA PRO A 60 -21.56 5.69 1.21
C PRO A 60 -20.32 5.95 2.10
N ALA A 61 -20.28 5.41 3.31
CA ALA A 61 -19.14 5.57 4.22
C ALA A 61 -17.85 4.91 3.69
N GLN A 62 -17.95 3.84 2.92
CA GLN A 62 -16.81 3.17 2.29
C GLN A 62 -16.27 4.00 1.12
N ILE A 63 -17.17 4.57 0.32
CA ILE A 63 -16.83 5.47 -0.79
C ILE A 63 -16.08 6.69 -0.26
N GLU A 64 -16.63 7.33 0.78
CA GLU A 64 -16.01 8.50 1.42
C GLU A 64 -14.62 8.16 1.98
N ALA A 65 -14.47 7.01 2.65
CA ALA A 65 -13.20 6.56 3.22
C ALA A 65 -12.15 6.33 2.13
N ILE A 66 -12.48 5.63 1.05
CA ILE A 66 -11.55 5.34 -0.05
C ILE A 66 -11.12 6.64 -0.74
N ASN A 67 -12.07 7.46 -1.14
CA ASN A 67 -11.79 8.76 -1.79
C ASN A 67 -10.96 9.68 -0.88
N GLY A 68 -11.23 9.69 0.43
CA GLY A 68 -10.47 10.47 1.41
C GLY A 68 -9.01 10.02 1.51
N VAL A 69 -8.76 8.71 1.54
CA VAL A 69 -7.39 8.15 1.54
C VAL A 69 -6.66 8.48 0.25
N GLU A 70 -7.28 8.26 -0.90
CA GLU A 70 -6.67 8.53 -2.20
C GLU A 70 -6.34 10.01 -2.37
N LYS A 71 -7.23 10.89 -1.98
CA LYS A 71 -7.00 12.33 -1.95
C LYS A 71 -5.85 12.71 -1.02
N SER A 72 -5.78 12.10 0.17
CA SER A 72 -4.71 12.35 1.14
C SER A 72 -3.35 11.87 0.62
N LEU A 73 -3.29 10.68 0.02
CA LEU A 73 -2.08 10.14 -0.58
C LEU A 73 -1.62 10.94 -1.81
N ALA A 74 -2.55 11.43 -2.60
CA ALA A 74 -2.27 12.28 -3.76
C ALA A 74 -1.78 13.68 -3.37
N ALA A 75 -2.24 14.22 -2.24
CA ALA A 75 -1.80 15.50 -1.72
C ALA A 75 -0.36 15.38 -1.19
N GLN A 76 0.50 16.36 -1.51
CA GLN A 76 1.90 16.34 -1.10
C GLN A 76 2.12 16.61 0.41
N GLN A 77 1.07 16.76 1.19
CA GLN A 77 1.16 17.20 2.59
C GLN A 77 1.28 16.06 3.60
N PHE A 78 0.68 14.88 3.32
CA PHE A 78 0.63 13.80 4.30
C PHE A 78 0.88 12.43 3.65
N ASP A 79 1.64 11.61 4.34
CA ASP A 79 1.86 10.18 4.05
C ASP A 79 0.99 9.27 4.94
N ARG A 80 0.07 9.86 5.72
CA ARG A 80 -0.79 9.18 6.69
C ARG A 80 -2.23 9.63 6.54
N SER A 81 -3.14 8.67 6.71
CA SER A 81 -4.57 8.92 6.73
C SER A 81 -5.22 8.20 7.89
N LEU A 82 -6.18 8.84 8.55
CA LEU A 82 -7.00 8.22 9.58
C LEU A 82 -8.41 8.02 9.03
N ILE A 83 -8.89 6.77 9.08
CA ILE A 83 -10.25 6.42 8.72
C ILE A 83 -11.01 6.02 9.98
N GLN A 84 -12.07 6.74 10.30
CA GLN A 84 -12.98 6.42 11.37
C GLN A 84 -14.29 5.88 10.79
N MET A 85 -14.63 4.65 11.09
CA MET A 85 -15.87 4.00 10.64
C MET A 85 -16.52 3.25 11.80
N ALA A 86 -17.85 3.25 11.83
CA ALA A 86 -18.63 2.51 12.83
C ALA A 86 -18.38 0.99 12.75
N THR A 87 -18.66 0.29 13.83
CA THR A 87 -18.65 -1.18 13.84
C THR A 87 -19.70 -1.70 12.85
N GLY A 88 -19.34 -2.71 12.05
CA GLY A 88 -20.24 -3.25 11.02
C GLY A 88 -20.32 -2.43 9.71
N ALA A 89 -19.65 -1.27 9.62
CA ALA A 89 -19.63 -0.46 8.40
C ALA A 89 -18.77 -1.04 7.26
N GLY A 90 -18.12 -2.20 7.47
CA GLY A 90 -17.31 -2.87 6.46
C GLY A 90 -15.88 -2.34 6.37
N LYS A 91 -15.25 -1.97 7.50
CA LYS A 91 -13.85 -1.48 7.55
C LYS A 91 -12.87 -2.37 6.79
N THR A 92 -12.93 -3.68 7.02
CA THR A 92 -12.00 -4.63 6.37
C THR A 92 -12.23 -4.66 4.86
N TYR A 93 -13.48 -4.70 4.40
CA TYR A 93 -13.80 -4.65 2.98
C TYR A 93 -13.29 -3.34 2.33
N THR A 94 -13.46 -2.21 3.00
CA THR A 94 -12.91 -0.90 2.56
C THR A 94 -11.39 -0.98 2.39
N ALA A 95 -10.69 -1.53 3.37
CA ALA A 95 -9.24 -1.67 3.34
C ALA A 95 -8.76 -2.65 2.26
N VAL A 96 -9.51 -3.73 2.00
CA VAL A 96 -9.22 -4.68 0.90
C VAL A 96 -9.43 -4.00 -0.46
N THR A 97 -10.52 -3.25 -0.64
CA THR A 97 -10.78 -2.47 -1.86
C THR A 97 -9.66 -1.46 -2.11
N GLN A 98 -9.26 -0.71 -1.08
CA GLN A 98 -8.16 0.24 -1.18
C GLN A 98 -6.85 -0.47 -1.54
N SER A 99 -6.57 -1.63 -0.93
CA SER A 99 -5.39 -2.45 -1.23
C SER A 99 -5.36 -2.89 -2.69
N TYR A 100 -6.51 -3.31 -3.23
CA TYR A 100 -6.63 -3.67 -4.64
C TYR A 100 -6.29 -2.49 -5.55
N ARG A 101 -6.87 -1.33 -5.31
CA ARG A 101 -6.69 -0.14 -6.14
C ARG A 101 -5.23 0.33 -6.17
N VAL A 102 -4.57 0.40 -5.03
CA VAL A 102 -3.17 0.86 -4.98
C VAL A 102 -2.19 -0.16 -5.55
N LEU A 103 -2.44 -1.47 -5.42
CA LEU A 103 -1.64 -2.51 -6.07
C LEU A 103 -1.81 -2.49 -7.59
N LYS A 104 -3.04 -2.37 -8.07
CA LYS A 104 -3.34 -2.47 -9.51
C LYS A 104 -2.97 -1.19 -10.26
N HIS A 105 -3.29 -0.05 -9.71
CA HIS A 105 -3.21 1.24 -10.41
C HIS A 105 -2.20 2.21 -9.77
N GLY A 106 -1.98 2.13 -8.45
CA GLY A 106 -1.13 3.06 -7.71
C GLY A 106 0.36 2.75 -7.77
N GLY A 107 0.75 1.62 -8.38
CA GLY A 107 2.16 1.23 -8.49
C GLY A 107 2.78 0.70 -7.20
N PHE A 108 1.98 0.41 -6.19
CA PHE A 108 2.47 -0.22 -4.96
C PHE A 108 2.84 -1.69 -5.22
N ASN A 109 3.95 -2.13 -4.65
CA ASN A 109 4.45 -3.49 -4.84
C ASN A 109 4.13 -4.43 -3.69
N ARG A 110 3.99 -3.88 -2.48
CA ARG A 110 3.74 -4.64 -1.25
C ARG A 110 2.87 -3.86 -0.30
N ILE A 111 2.00 -4.57 0.42
CA ILE A 111 1.15 -4.03 1.48
C ILE A 111 1.39 -4.84 2.74
N LEU A 112 1.60 -4.16 3.86
CA LEU A 112 1.59 -4.75 5.18
C LEU A 112 0.26 -4.38 5.86
N PHE A 113 -0.57 -5.39 6.11
CA PHE A 113 -1.85 -5.25 6.80
C PHE A 113 -1.65 -5.64 8.28
N LEU A 114 -1.70 -4.67 9.16
CA LEU A 114 -1.53 -4.89 10.59
C LEU A 114 -2.87 -5.03 11.30
N VAL A 115 -2.98 -6.06 12.12
CA VAL A 115 -4.14 -6.32 12.97
C VAL A 115 -3.71 -6.45 14.44
N ASP A 116 -4.65 -6.21 15.35
CA ASP A 116 -4.39 -6.31 16.78
C ASP A 116 -4.22 -7.75 17.26
N ARG A 117 -5.05 -8.68 16.76
CA ARG A 117 -5.12 -10.07 17.23
C ARG A 117 -5.09 -11.07 16.09
N ASN A 118 -4.65 -12.30 16.40
CA ASN A 118 -4.53 -13.38 15.40
C ASN A 118 -5.88 -13.76 14.76
N ASN A 119 -6.99 -13.77 15.52
CA ASN A 119 -8.31 -14.05 14.96
C ASN A 119 -8.73 -13.00 13.92
N LEU A 120 -8.34 -11.73 14.10
CA LEU A 120 -8.53 -10.69 13.09
C LEU A 120 -7.68 -10.92 11.85
N ALA A 121 -6.50 -11.52 12.00
CA ALA A 121 -5.68 -11.90 10.85
C ALA A 121 -6.34 -12.97 9.99
N ASP A 122 -7.01 -13.94 10.61
CA ASP A 122 -7.77 -14.98 9.89
C ASP A 122 -8.99 -14.40 9.18
N GLN A 123 -9.75 -13.53 9.85
CA GLN A 123 -10.88 -12.83 9.25
C GLN A 123 -10.43 -11.93 8.09
N THR A 124 -9.32 -11.21 8.25
CA THR A 124 -8.77 -10.36 7.18
C THR A 124 -8.34 -11.20 5.98
N LEU A 125 -7.68 -12.35 6.21
CA LEU A 125 -7.30 -13.26 5.12
C LEU A 125 -8.53 -13.77 4.37
N ALA A 126 -9.58 -14.16 5.10
CA ALA A 126 -10.85 -14.60 4.48
C ALA A 126 -11.49 -13.48 3.64
N GLU A 127 -11.45 -12.23 4.10
CA GLU A 127 -11.95 -11.09 3.32
C GLU A 127 -11.17 -10.92 2.01
N PHE A 128 -9.83 -11.01 2.02
CA PHE A 128 -9.02 -10.99 0.80
C PHE A 128 -9.34 -12.15 -0.13
N GLN A 129 -9.60 -13.35 0.40
CA GLN A 129 -9.95 -14.53 -0.39
C GLN A 129 -11.33 -14.42 -1.04
N ASN A 130 -12.28 -13.78 -0.35
CA ASN A 130 -13.65 -13.63 -0.81
C ASN A 130 -13.87 -12.39 -1.70
N TYR A 131 -12.94 -11.42 -1.62
CA TYR A 131 -13.04 -10.19 -2.40
C TYR A 131 -12.99 -10.49 -3.90
N ARG A 132 -13.99 -9.95 -4.61
CA ARG A 132 -14.04 -9.98 -6.07
C ARG A 132 -13.70 -8.61 -6.63
N THR A 133 -12.85 -8.62 -7.63
CA THR A 133 -12.42 -7.40 -8.30
C THR A 133 -13.57 -6.79 -9.09
N PRO A 134 -13.74 -5.46 -9.06
CA PRO A 134 -14.83 -4.80 -9.78
C PRO A 134 -14.66 -4.88 -11.30
N ASP A 135 -13.43 -5.04 -11.80
CA ASP A 135 -13.14 -4.97 -13.23
C ASP A 135 -13.54 -6.26 -13.98
N ASP A 136 -13.27 -7.42 -13.41
CA ASP A 136 -13.40 -8.71 -14.09
C ASP A 136 -13.99 -9.82 -13.20
N GLY A 137 -14.36 -9.49 -11.96
CA GLY A 137 -14.99 -10.42 -11.02
C GLY A 137 -14.09 -11.53 -10.48
N ARG A 138 -12.78 -11.53 -10.80
CA ARG A 138 -11.82 -12.49 -10.27
C ARG A 138 -11.62 -12.29 -8.77
N ARG A 139 -11.20 -13.35 -8.09
CA ARG A 139 -10.82 -13.22 -6.70
C ARG A 139 -9.50 -12.46 -6.56
N PHE A 140 -9.37 -11.66 -5.50
CA PHE A 140 -8.12 -10.94 -5.19
C PHE A 140 -6.92 -11.89 -5.19
N THR A 141 -7.07 -13.07 -4.60
CA THR A 141 -6.01 -14.08 -4.45
C THR A 141 -5.62 -14.79 -5.75
N GLU A 142 -6.40 -14.65 -6.81
CA GLU A 142 -6.02 -15.11 -8.16
C GLU A 142 -5.03 -14.14 -8.83
N LEU A 143 -5.04 -12.87 -8.40
CA LEU A 143 -4.18 -11.83 -8.94
C LEU A 143 -2.94 -11.59 -8.09
N TYR A 144 -3.08 -11.66 -6.77
CA TYR A 144 -2.06 -11.26 -5.82
C TYR A 144 -1.92 -12.27 -4.69
N ASN A 145 -0.69 -12.67 -4.38
CA ASN A 145 -0.41 -13.54 -3.24
C ASN A 145 -0.64 -12.80 -1.92
N VAL A 146 -1.54 -13.33 -1.11
CA VAL A 146 -1.86 -12.86 0.23
C VAL A 146 -1.43 -13.90 1.24
N ALA A 147 -0.65 -13.54 2.23
CA ALA A 147 -0.16 -14.48 3.24
C ALA A 147 -0.08 -13.84 4.63
N LYS A 148 -0.28 -14.66 5.65
CA LYS A 148 0.05 -14.27 7.03
C LYS A 148 1.56 -14.39 7.23
N LEU A 149 2.16 -13.41 7.90
CA LEU A 149 3.57 -13.47 8.28
C LEU A 149 3.78 -14.67 9.21
N SER A 150 4.61 -15.61 8.81
CA SER A 150 4.99 -16.80 9.57
C SER A 150 6.38 -16.65 10.19
N LYS A 151 6.80 -17.64 11.00
CA LYS A 151 8.18 -17.70 11.51
C LYS A 151 9.21 -17.89 10.40
N ALA A 152 8.83 -18.55 9.31
CA ALA A 152 9.68 -18.76 8.13
C ALA A 152 9.81 -17.53 7.24
N GLY A 153 9.20 -16.40 7.62
CA GLY A 153 9.19 -15.18 6.81
C GLY A 153 8.09 -15.15 5.76
N LEU A 154 8.30 -14.35 4.72
CA LEU A 154 7.40 -14.18 3.59
C LEU A 154 8.09 -14.60 2.30
N LEU A 155 7.33 -15.19 1.41
CA LEU A 155 7.79 -15.43 0.04
C LEU A 155 8.00 -14.10 -0.69
N GLY A 156 9.02 -14.02 -1.53
CA GLY A 156 9.31 -12.82 -2.33
C GLY A 156 8.15 -12.38 -3.22
N SER A 157 7.28 -13.31 -3.62
CA SER A 157 6.07 -13.08 -4.42
C SER A 157 4.88 -12.53 -3.61
N THR A 158 4.94 -12.48 -2.27
CA THR A 158 3.82 -12.01 -1.44
C THR A 158 3.59 -10.53 -1.65
N LYS A 159 2.37 -10.18 -2.08
CA LYS A 159 1.95 -8.79 -2.30
C LYS A 159 1.26 -8.18 -1.08
N VAL A 160 0.48 -8.96 -0.36
CA VAL A 160 -0.17 -8.53 0.89
C VAL A 160 0.26 -9.44 2.03
N SER A 161 0.87 -8.84 3.03
CA SER A 161 1.33 -9.53 4.25
C SER A 161 0.41 -9.14 5.40
N ILE A 162 -0.27 -10.11 6.00
CA ILE A 162 -1.13 -9.89 7.16
C ILE A 162 -0.38 -10.31 8.42
N SER A 163 -0.30 -9.44 9.42
CA SER A 163 0.42 -9.72 10.66
C SER A 163 -0.14 -8.97 11.87
N THR A 164 0.19 -9.45 13.05
CA THR A 164 0.05 -8.66 14.27
C THR A 164 1.30 -7.81 14.51
N ILE A 165 1.14 -6.70 15.21
CA ILE A 165 2.25 -5.79 15.57
C ILE A 165 3.36 -6.55 16.30
N GLN A 166 2.98 -7.43 17.26
CA GLN A 166 3.92 -8.21 18.05
C GLN A 166 4.76 -9.16 17.18
N ARG A 167 4.16 -9.74 16.14
CA ARG A 167 4.86 -10.65 15.23
C ARG A 167 5.84 -9.90 14.32
N VAL A 168 5.44 -8.75 13.80
CA VAL A 168 6.34 -7.88 13.00
C VAL A 168 7.51 -7.42 13.86
N PHE A 169 7.25 -6.97 15.09
CA PHE A 169 8.30 -6.54 16.00
C PHE A 169 9.32 -7.66 16.30
N LYS A 170 8.86 -8.91 16.51
CA LYS A 170 9.75 -10.05 16.67
C LYS A 170 10.57 -10.34 15.41
N ALA A 171 9.95 -10.26 14.24
CA ALA A 171 10.65 -10.51 12.97
C ALA A 171 11.77 -9.50 12.70
N ILE A 172 11.57 -8.22 13.04
CA ILE A 172 12.59 -7.16 12.89
C ILE A 172 13.75 -7.34 13.89
N LYS A 173 13.48 -7.85 15.10
CA LYS A 173 14.54 -8.02 16.12
C LYS A 173 15.47 -9.23 15.87
N VAL A 174 15.05 -10.19 15.06
CA VAL A 174 15.81 -11.43 14.79
C VAL A 174 16.66 -11.30 13.51
N GLY A 175 16.44 -10.29 12.69
CA GLY A 175 17.29 -9.92 11.55
C GLY A 175 18.30 -8.85 11.93
#